data_a9a375b99aa505b4d73796dd0910aec2
#
_entry.id   a9a375b99aa505b4d73796dd0910aec2
#
_cell.length_a   1.000
_cell.length_b   1.000
_cell.length_c   1.000
_cell.angle_alpha   90.00
_cell.angle_beta   90.00
_cell.angle_gamma   90.00
#
_symmetry.space_group_name_H-M   'P 1'
#
loop_
_entity.id
_entity.type
_entity.pdbx_description
1 polymer ?
#
loop_
_entity_poly.entity_id
_entity_poly.type
_entity_poly.pdbx_seq_one_letter_code
_entity_poly.pdbx_strand_id
1 'polypeptide(L)'
;MTSRSRSLPPTPTASSPATTASMRANRRRDTLPELRLRSLLHAKGLRYRVDRPIRIDGFRPIRPDIVFGRARVAVFVDGCYWHGCPEHHQPSKSNVSYWHAKISRNQERDRENDAALGSAGWKVLRFWEHDDADEAATATERAVSAALTARSGVPIGPASEEGASGTRSSA
;
A
#
# COMPACT_ATOMS: atom_id res chain seq x y z
N MET A 1 26.97 12.26 -3.94
CA MET A 1 27.16 11.07 -4.79
C MET A 1 25.94 10.90 -5.65
N THR A 2 26.02 11.29 -6.92
CA THR A 2 24.89 11.23 -7.88
C THR A 2 24.67 9.77 -8.29
N SER A 3 23.56 9.18 -7.81
CA SER A 3 23.10 7.88 -8.27
C SER A 3 22.82 7.94 -9.77
N ARG A 4 23.67 7.31 -10.56
CA ARG A 4 23.44 7.14 -12.01
C ARG A 4 22.20 6.24 -12.13
N SER A 5 21.08 6.80 -12.53
CA SER A 5 19.91 6.06 -12.99
C SER A 5 20.35 5.09 -14.08
N ARG A 6 20.51 3.80 -13.75
CA ARG A 6 20.76 2.76 -14.75
C ARG A 6 19.52 2.69 -15.63
N SER A 7 19.65 3.10 -16.87
CA SER A 7 18.62 2.93 -17.89
C SER A 7 18.26 1.43 -17.98
N LEU A 8 16.96 1.12 -18.00
CA LEU A 8 16.51 -0.25 -18.25
C LEU A 8 17.01 -0.69 -19.65
N PRO A 9 17.36 -1.97 -19.81
CA PRO A 9 17.58 -2.53 -21.14
C PRO A 9 16.31 -2.34 -22.00
N PRO A 10 16.44 -2.32 -23.33
CA PRO A 10 15.28 -2.17 -24.21
C PRO A 10 14.23 -3.23 -23.90
N THR A 11 12.97 -2.84 -24.00
CA THR A 11 11.85 -3.76 -23.74
C THR A 11 11.92 -4.91 -24.73
N PRO A 12 12.02 -6.17 -24.28
CA PRO A 12 12.09 -7.31 -25.19
C PRO A 12 10.77 -7.50 -25.92
N THR A 13 10.84 -8.02 -27.14
CA THR A 13 9.67 -8.45 -27.88
C THR A 13 8.98 -9.60 -27.12
N ALA A 14 7.65 -9.56 -27.06
CA ALA A 14 6.88 -10.62 -26.41
C ALA A 14 7.11 -11.96 -27.11
N SER A 15 7.28 -13.03 -26.35
CA SER A 15 7.59 -14.37 -26.85
C SER A 15 6.44 -15.03 -27.61
N SER A 16 5.19 -14.53 -27.42
CA SER A 16 4.00 -15.02 -28.11
C SER A 16 2.86 -14.01 -28.10
N PRO A 17 1.85 -14.15 -28.99
CA PRO A 17 0.63 -13.36 -28.92
C PRO A 17 -0.12 -13.49 -27.57
N ALA A 18 -0.11 -14.69 -26.98
CA ALA A 18 -0.71 -14.94 -25.66
C ALA A 18 0.00 -14.13 -24.55
N THR A 19 1.35 -14.08 -24.60
CA THR A 19 2.14 -13.24 -23.68
C THR A 19 1.78 -11.77 -23.85
N THR A 20 1.63 -11.29 -25.08
CA THR A 20 1.22 -9.92 -25.38
C THR A 20 -0.17 -9.61 -24.81
N ALA A 21 -1.13 -10.53 -24.98
CA ALA A 21 -2.48 -10.37 -24.46
C ALA A 21 -2.49 -10.34 -22.93
N SER A 22 -1.75 -11.24 -22.28
CA SER A 22 -1.59 -11.27 -20.82
C SER A 22 -0.98 -9.96 -20.29
N MET A 23 0.08 -9.46 -20.93
CA MET A 23 0.71 -8.20 -20.54
C MET A 23 -0.21 -6.98 -20.73
N ARG A 24 -1.07 -6.98 -21.75
CA ARG A 24 -2.09 -5.93 -21.97
C ARG A 24 -3.23 -6.04 -20.99
N ALA A 25 -3.59 -7.25 -20.55
CA ALA A 25 -4.63 -7.48 -19.55
C ALA A 25 -4.20 -7.07 -18.14
N ASN A 26 -2.90 -6.99 -17.85
CA ASN A 26 -2.36 -6.53 -16.58
C ASN A 26 -2.67 -5.04 -16.38
N ARG A 27 -3.74 -4.79 -15.63
CA ARG A 27 -4.16 -3.44 -15.27
C ARG A 27 -3.19 -2.85 -14.26
N ARG A 28 -2.83 -1.59 -14.45
CA ARG A 28 -2.03 -0.83 -13.49
C ARG A 28 -2.84 -0.38 -12.28
N ARG A 29 -4.15 -0.38 -12.39
CA ARG A 29 -5.11 0.12 -11.39
C ARG A 29 -6.41 -0.66 -11.47
N ASP A 30 -7.15 -0.64 -10.38
CA ASP A 30 -8.43 -1.32 -10.23
C ASP A 30 -8.28 -2.85 -10.39
N THR A 31 -7.20 -3.38 -9.80
CA THR A 31 -7.01 -4.83 -9.66
C THR A 31 -8.00 -5.42 -8.66
N LEU A 32 -8.27 -6.71 -8.73
CA LEU A 32 -9.22 -7.36 -7.81
C LEU A 32 -8.84 -7.18 -6.33
N PRO A 33 -7.57 -7.35 -5.91
CA PRO A 33 -7.16 -7.07 -4.53
C PRO A 33 -7.42 -5.63 -4.10
N GLU A 34 -7.07 -4.66 -4.96
CA GLU A 34 -7.35 -3.24 -4.67
C GLU A 34 -8.85 -2.98 -4.49
N LEU A 35 -9.69 -3.50 -5.39
CA LEU A 35 -11.15 -3.31 -5.33
C LEU A 35 -11.75 -3.95 -4.08
N ARG A 36 -11.27 -5.14 -3.69
CA ARG A 36 -11.70 -5.82 -2.48
C ARG A 36 -11.35 -5.02 -1.23
N LEU A 37 -10.10 -4.57 -1.11
CA LEU A 37 -9.66 -3.71 0.00
C LEU A 37 -10.48 -2.43 0.07
N ARG A 38 -10.70 -1.75 -1.07
CA ARG A 38 -11.52 -0.52 -1.14
C ARG A 38 -12.95 -0.76 -0.66
N SER A 39 -13.57 -1.87 -1.05
CA SER A 39 -14.92 -2.23 -0.61
C SER A 39 -15.01 -2.39 0.90
N LEU A 40 -14.07 -3.12 1.49
CA LEU A 40 -13.99 -3.32 2.94
C LEU A 40 -13.76 -2.00 3.71
N LEU A 41 -12.85 -1.16 3.24
CA LEU A 41 -12.60 0.15 3.83
C LEU A 41 -13.84 1.06 3.78
N HIS A 42 -14.58 1.00 2.66
CA HIS A 42 -15.81 1.76 2.50
C HIS A 42 -16.92 1.24 3.43
N ALA A 43 -17.05 -0.08 3.58
CA ALA A 43 -17.98 -0.71 4.52
C ALA A 43 -17.69 -0.33 5.98
N LYS A 44 -16.41 -0.14 6.33
CA LYS A 44 -15.96 0.40 7.63
C LYS A 44 -16.19 1.91 7.80
N GLY A 45 -16.85 2.56 6.85
CA GLY A 45 -17.14 4.01 6.90
C GLY A 45 -15.95 4.92 6.57
N LEU A 46 -14.82 4.37 6.16
CA LEU A 46 -13.65 5.15 5.81
C LEU A 46 -13.82 5.83 4.45
N ARG A 47 -13.40 7.09 4.37
CA ARG A 47 -13.44 7.90 3.14
C ARG A 47 -12.03 8.21 2.67
N TYR A 48 -11.70 7.84 1.46
CA TYR A 48 -10.38 7.92 0.85
C TYR A 48 -10.46 8.45 -0.58
N ARG A 49 -9.31 8.69 -1.16
CA ARG A 49 -9.14 8.98 -2.59
C ARG A 49 -8.30 7.91 -3.24
N VAL A 50 -8.62 7.58 -4.51
CA VAL A 50 -7.94 6.56 -5.30
C VAL A 50 -6.96 7.23 -6.25
N ASP A 51 -5.76 6.67 -6.42
CA ASP A 51 -4.72 7.12 -7.37
C ASP A 51 -4.43 8.64 -7.30
N ARG A 52 -4.64 9.25 -6.13
CA ARG A 52 -4.39 10.67 -5.94
C ARG A 52 -2.89 10.93 -5.77
N PRO A 53 -2.28 11.78 -6.61
CA PRO A 53 -0.88 12.09 -6.46
C PRO A 53 -0.61 12.87 -5.17
N ILE A 54 0.35 12.40 -4.39
CA ILE A 54 0.96 13.14 -3.28
C ILE A 54 2.17 13.86 -3.84
N ARG A 55 2.21 15.18 -3.67
CA ARG A 55 3.32 16.02 -4.11
C ARG A 55 4.20 16.34 -2.91
N ILE A 56 5.49 16.12 -3.06
CA ILE A 56 6.53 16.41 -2.08
C ILE A 56 7.55 17.29 -2.81
N ASP A 57 7.95 18.39 -2.18
CA ASP A 57 8.89 19.33 -2.79
C ASP A 57 10.23 18.63 -3.10
N GLY A 58 10.73 18.86 -4.30
CA GLY A 58 11.97 18.22 -4.77
C GLY A 58 11.85 16.75 -5.13
N PHE A 59 10.65 16.16 -5.09
CA PHE A 59 10.44 14.76 -5.43
C PHE A 59 9.35 14.59 -6.49
N ARG A 60 9.43 13.50 -7.26
CA ARG A 60 8.39 13.16 -8.23
C ARG A 60 7.06 12.90 -7.54
N PRO A 61 5.90 13.18 -8.15
CA PRO A 61 4.60 12.85 -7.58
C PRO A 61 4.48 11.35 -7.34
N ILE A 62 4.08 10.98 -6.11
CA ILE A 62 3.85 9.59 -5.71
C ILE A 62 2.34 9.32 -5.79
N ARG A 63 1.96 8.17 -6.35
CA ARG A 63 0.55 7.76 -6.53
C ARG A 63 0.27 6.47 -5.78
N PRO A 64 -0.17 6.55 -4.52
CA PRO A 64 -0.68 5.38 -3.80
C PRO A 64 -2.03 4.94 -4.37
N ASP A 65 -2.36 3.66 -4.18
CA ASP A 65 -3.65 3.12 -4.60
C ASP A 65 -4.80 3.73 -3.79
N ILE A 66 -4.57 3.97 -2.48
CA ILE A 66 -5.55 4.58 -1.58
C ILE A 66 -4.88 5.67 -0.74
N VAL A 67 -5.51 6.84 -0.63
CA VAL A 67 -4.98 8.00 0.09
C VAL A 67 -5.99 8.54 1.09
N PHE A 68 -5.62 8.58 2.35
CA PHE A 68 -6.35 9.25 3.43
C PHE A 68 -5.67 10.59 3.74
N GLY A 69 -6.07 11.64 3.02
CA GLY A 69 -5.38 12.93 3.08
C GLY A 69 -5.35 13.56 4.47
N ARG A 70 -6.47 13.55 5.21
CA ARG A 70 -6.55 14.12 6.56
C ARG A 70 -5.67 13.38 7.57
N ALA A 71 -5.66 12.05 7.49
CA ALA A 71 -4.84 11.20 8.34
C ALA A 71 -3.37 11.16 7.88
N ARG A 72 -3.04 11.58 6.65
CA ARG A 72 -1.75 11.36 6.00
C ARG A 72 -1.35 9.88 6.02
N VAL A 73 -2.27 9.02 5.60
CA VAL A 73 -2.00 7.59 5.40
C VAL A 73 -2.08 7.28 3.91
N ALA A 74 -1.05 6.64 3.41
CA ALA A 74 -0.91 6.19 2.03
C ALA A 74 -0.86 4.66 2.00
N VAL A 75 -1.69 4.02 1.17
CA VAL A 75 -1.76 2.55 1.08
C VAL A 75 -1.41 2.13 -0.34
N PHE A 76 -0.55 1.12 -0.46
CA PHE A 76 -0.18 0.46 -1.69
C PHE A 76 -0.59 -1.01 -1.63
N VAL A 77 -1.01 -1.56 -2.78
CA VAL A 77 -1.30 -2.98 -2.97
C VAL A 77 -0.36 -3.50 -4.05
N ASP A 78 0.67 -4.20 -3.61
CA ASP A 78 1.79 -4.60 -4.47
C ASP A 78 1.54 -5.96 -5.10
N GLY A 79 1.58 -6.02 -6.43
CA GLY A 79 1.50 -7.28 -7.17
C GLY A 79 2.73 -8.14 -6.98
N CYS A 80 2.56 -9.43 -6.66
CA CYS A 80 3.64 -10.35 -6.31
C CYS A 80 4.73 -10.45 -7.38
N TYR A 81 4.33 -10.49 -8.65
CA TYR A 81 5.29 -10.57 -9.75
C TYR A 81 6.09 -9.27 -9.94
N TRP A 82 5.41 -8.11 -9.87
CA TRP A 82 5.98 -6.83 -10.24
C TRP A 82 6.89 -6.21 -9.17
N HIS A 83 6.67 -6.57 -7.92
CA HIS A 83 7.41 -6.06 -6.77
C HIS A 83 8.30 -7.12 -6.12
N GLY A 84 8.38 -8.33 -6.72
CA GLY A 84 9.28 -9.39 -6.28
C GLY A 84 8.93 -9.90 -4.88
N CYS A 85 7.68 -10.33 -4.69
CA CYS A 85 7.20 -10.91 -3.45
C CYS A 85 8.12 -12.06 -2.99
N PRO A 86 8.55 -12.09 -1.72
CA PRO A 86 9.45 -13.13 -1.24
C PRO A 86 8.81 -14.52 -1.26
N GLU A 87 7.48 -14.61 -1.19
CA GLU A 87 6.76 -15.88 -1.10
C GLU A 87 6.25 -16.40 -2.45
N HIS A 88 5.73 -15.48 -3.30
CA HIS A 88 4.99 -15.87 -4.51
C HIS A 88 5.66 -15.40 -5.82
N HIS A 89 6.82 -14.72 -5.73
CA HIS A 89 7.50 -14.30 -6.96
C HIS A 89 8.04 -15.50 -7.72
N GLN A 90 7.55 -15.70 -8.95
CA GLN A 90 8.11 -16.68 -9.88
C GLN A 90 8.96 -15.96 -10.92
N PRO A 91 10.28 -16.27 -11.01
CA PRO A 91 11.15 -15.67 -12.00
C PRO A 91 10.66 -15.97 -13.42
N SER A 92 10.76 -14.97 -14.29
CA SER A 92 10.45 -15.18 -15.71
C SER A 92 11.37 -16.20 -16.32
N LYS A 93 10.83 -17.12 -17.12
CA LYS A 93 11.61 -18.14 -17.86
C LYS A 93 12.33 -17.55 -19.08
N SER A 94 11.89 -16.39 -19.57
CA SER A 94 12.48 -15.71 -20.73
C SER A 94 12.87 -14.27 -20.36
N ASN A 95 13.90 -13.73 -21.02
CA ASN A 95 14.39 -12.37 -20.78
C ASN A 95 14.71 -12.09 -19.30
N VAL A 96 15.31 -13.07 -18.62
CA VAL A 96 15.56 -13.07 -17.17
C VAL A 96 16.28 -11.80 -16.71
N SER A 97 17.33 -11.38 -17.42
CA SER A 97 18.10 -10.18 -17.07
C SER A 97 17.26 -8.89 -17.13
N TYR A 98 16.39 -8.78 -18.14
CA TYR A 98 15.46 -7.64 -18.25
C TYR A 98 14.48 -7.59 -17.09
N TRP A 99 13.85 -8.73 -16.79
CA TRP A 99 12.86 -8.80 -15.71
C TRP A 99 13.48 -8.58 -14.34
N HIS A 100 14.65 -9.16 -14.11
CA HIS A 100 15.41 -8.92 -12.88
C HIS A 100 15.72 -7.43 -12.69
N ALA A 101 16.26 -6.77 -13.72
CA ALA A 101 16.55 -5.34 -13.67
C ALA A 101 15.28 -4.49 -13.43
N LYS A 102 14.15 -4.86 -14.06
CA LYS A 102 12.88 -4.15 -13.91
C LYS A 102 12.30 -4.30 -12.52
N ILE A 103 12.32 -5.51 -11.94
CA ILE A 103 11.83 -5.76 -10.58
C ILE A 103 12.71 -5.04 -9.56
N SER A 104 14.04 -5.16 -9.68
CA SER A 104 14.97 -4.44 -8.79
C SER A 104 14.73 -2.93 -8.80
N ARG A 105 14.47 -2.35 -9.99
CA ARG A 105 14.16 -0.93 -10.11
C ARG A 105 12.81 -0.56 -9.50
N ASN A 106 11.79 -1.43 -9.59
CA ASN A 106 10.52 -1.22 -8.91
C ASN A 106 10.73 -1.19 -7.40
N GLN A 107 11.43 -2.18 -6.84
CA GLN A 107 11.74 -2.24 -5.41
C GLN A 107 12.54 -1.03 -4.91
N GLU A 108 13.52 -0.56 -5.70
CA GLU A 108 14.27 0.65 -5.38
C GLU A 108 13.36 1.87 -5.35
N ARG A 109 12.54 2.06 -6.39
CA ARG A 109 11.55 3.14 -6.46
C ARG A 109 10.56 3.09 -5.30
N ASP A 110 10.13 1.90 -4.87
CA ASP A 110 9.21 1.73 -3.75
C ASP A 110 9.87 2.18 -2.45
N ARG A 111 11.12 1.77 -2.19
CA ARG A 111 11.89 2.25 -1.03
C ARG A 111 12.09 3.77 -1.03
N GLU A 112 12.39 4.36 -2.20
CA GLU A 112 12.50 5.82 -2.33
C GLU A 112 11.17 6.52 -2.04
N ASN A 113 10.05 5.98 -2.56
CA ASN A 113 8.72 6.52 -2.31
C ASN A 113 8.36 6.47 -0.83
N ASP A 114 8.64 5.32 -0.17
CA ASP A 114 8.35 5.14 1.25
C ASP A 114 9.17 6.09 2.12
N ALA A 115 10.46 6.25 1.81
CA ALA A 115 11.33 7.19 2.50
C ALA A 115 10.86 8.64 2.32
N ALA A 116 10.52 9.05 1.09
CA ALA A 116 10.03 10.39 0.80
C ALA A 116 8.69 10.68 1.49
N LEU A 117 7.76 9.73 1.46
CA LEU A 117 6.47 9.85 2.15
C LEU A 117 6.67 9.94 3.67
N GLY A 118 7.50 9.05 4.25
CA GLY A 118 7.80 9.07 5.67
C GLY A 118 8.40 10.39 6.13
N SER A 119 9.39 10.92 5.39
CA SER A 119 10.01 12.22 5.67
C SER A 119 9.03 13.38 5.57
N ALA A 120 8.00 13.26 4.71
CA ALA A 120 6.92 14.25 4.59
C ALA A 120 5.79 14.03 5.62
N GLY A 121 5.97 13.15 6.59
CA GLY A 121 5.00 12.89 7.68
C GLY A 121 3.79 12.06 7.25
N TRP A 122 3.94 11.21 6.24
CA TRP A 122 2.95 10.24 5.84
C TRP A 122 3.23 8.87 6.47
N LYS A 123 2.20 8.20 6.93
CA LYS A 123 2.23 6.78 7.27
C LYS A 123 2.03 5.97 5.99
N VAL A 124 2.97 5.10 5.67
CA VAL A 124 2.88 4.20 4.52
C VAL A 124 2.46 2.82 4.99
N LEU A 125 1.50 2.22 4.31
CA LEU A 125 1.10 0.82 4.45
C LEU A 125 1.28 0.15 3.09
N ARG A 126 1.89 -1.03 3.07
CA ARG A 126 2.01 -1.89 1.90
C ARG A 126 1.43 -3.25 2.20
N PHE A 127 0.62 -3.73 1.28
CA PHE A 127 0.03 -5.06 1.31
C PHE A 127 0.33 -5.75 0.00
N TRP A 128 0.57 -7.04 0.06
CA TRP A 128 0.69 -7.84 -1.14
C TRP A 128 -0.70 -8.18 -1.69
N GLU A 129 -0.79 -8.44 -3.00
CA GLU A 129 -2.05 -8.85 -3.63
C GLU A 129 -2.63 -10.16 -3.06
N HIS A 130 -1.80 -10.97 -2.39
CA HIS A 130 -2.20 -12.23 -1.74
C HIS A 130 -2.54 -12.08 -0.25
N ASP A 131 -2.26 -10.92 0.35
CA ASP A 131 -2.59 -10.68 1.75
C ASP A 131 -4.10 -10.73 1.97
N ASP A 132 -4.51 -11.15 3.17
CA ASP A 132 -5.92 -11.14 3.53
C ASP A 132 -6.46 -9.71 3.54
N ALA A 133 -7.49 -9.48 2.73
CA ALA A 133 -8.06 -8.15 2.55
C ALA A 133 -8.76 -7.60 3.80
N ASP A 134 -9.30 -8.47 4.66
CA ASP A 134 -9.95 -8.08 5.91
C ASP A 134 -8.91 -7.66 6.96
N GLU A 135 -7.77 -8.38 7.03
CA GLU A 135 -6.63 -7.99 7.86
C GLU A 135 -6.03 -6.67 7.38
N ALA A 136 -5.81 -6.52 6.07
CA ALA A 136 -5.32 -5.28 5.47
C ALA A 136 -6.26 -4.09 5.74
N ALA A 137 -7.58 -4.30 5.65
CA ALA A 137 -8.57 -3.28 5.97
C ALA A 137 -8.54 -2.90 7.45
N THR A 138 -8.40 -3.87 8.34
CA THR A 138 -8.32 -3.65 9.79
C THR A 138 -7.03 -2.91 10.18
N ALA A 139 -5.90 -3.28 9.60
CA ALA A 139 -4.63 -2.58 9.80
C ALA A 139 -4.69 -1.13 9.30
N THR A 140 -5.34 -0.92 8.14
CA THR A 140 -5.55 0.42 7.57
C THR A 140 -6.44 1.28 8.47
N GLU A 141 -7.56 0.73 8.96
CA GLU A 141 -8.48 1.42 9.88
C GLU A 141 -7.76 1.87 11.15
N ARG A 142 -7.00 0.98 11.78
CA ARG A 142 -6.19 1.30 12.97
C ARG A 142 -5.20 2.43 12.71
N ALA A 143 -4.48 2.36 11.59
CA ALA A 143 -3.51 3.39 11.22
C ALA A 143 -4.17 4.76 10.98
N VAL A 144 -5.31 4.79 10.30
CA VAL A 144 -6.07 6.02 10.04
C VAL A 144 -6.61 6.61 11.34
N SER A 145 -7.20 5.80 12.21
CA SER A 145 -7.74 6.23 13.50
C SER A 145 -6.64 6.79 14.40
N ALA A 146 -5.53 6.07 14.56
CA ALA A 146 -4.39 6.52 15.34
C ALA A 146 -3.82 7.85 14.82
N ALA A 147 -3.67 7.98 13.50
CA ALA A 147 -3.16 9.20 12.89
C ALA A 147 -4.10 10.40 13.06
N LEU A 148 -5.39 10.19 12.99
CA LEU A 148 -6.39 11.25 13.25
C LEU A 148 -6.38 11.68 14.72
N THR A 149 -6.33 10.75 15.67
CA THR A 149 -6.24 11.03 17.09
C THR A 149 -5.00 11.83 17.44
N ALA A 150 -3.81 11.39 16.94
CA ALA A 150 -2.57 12.12 17.18
C ALA A 150 -2.59 13.55 16.63
N ARG A 151 -3.34 13.80 15.55
CA ARG A 151 -3.44 15.12 14.93
C ARG A 151 -4.53 16.01 15.57
N SER A 152 -5.49 15.41 16.26
CA SER A 152 -6.57 16.16 16.95
C SER A 152 -6.16 16.63 18.35
N GLY A 153 -5.01 16.23 18.87
CA GLY A 153 -4.50 16.63 20.17
C GLY A 153 -5.33 16.10 21.35
N VAL A 154 -6.25 15.17 21.13
CA VAL A 154 -7.06 14.56 22.19
C VAL A 154 -6.42 13.24 22.61
N PRO A 155 -5.91 13.12 23.86
CA PRO A 155 -5.42 11.86 24.37
C PRO A 155 -6.57 10.85 24.46
N ILE A 156 -6.36 9.64 23.97
CA ILE A 156 -7.25 8.51 24.21
C ILE A 156 -7.04 8.15 25.69
N GLY A 157 -7.99 8.56 26.57
CA GLY A 157 -8.04 8.07 27.94
C GLY A 157 -8.29 6.55 27.92
N PRO A 158 -7.74 5.79 28.88
CA PRO A 158 -8.04 4.38 29.00
C PRO A 158 -9.55 4.18 29.18
N ALA A 159 -10.10 3.17 28.50
CA ALA A 159 -11.48 2.77 28.67
C ALA A 159 -11.71 2.48 30.14
N SER A 160 -12.62 3.23 30.79
CA SER A 160 -13.00 3.04 32.18
C SER A 160 -13.71 1.69 32.28
N GLU A 161 -13.04 0.71 32.88
CA GLU A 161 -13.70 -0.48 33.39
C GLU A 161 -14.52 -0.06 34.60
N GLU A 162 -15.77 0.30 34.41
CA GLU A 162 -16.72 0.43 35.52
C GLU A 162 -17.10 -0.97 35.99
N GLY A 163 -16.42 -1.37 37.04
CA GLY A 163 -16.74 -2.54 37.82
C GLY A 163 -18.12 -2.39 38.48
N ALA A 164 -19.06 -3.19 38.04
CA ALA A 164 -20.29 -3.43 38.73
C ALA A 164 -20.03 -4.26 39.99
N SER A 165 -19.96 -3.63 41.16
CA SER A 165 -20.05 -4.28 42.46
C SER A 165 -21.28 -3.76 43.19
N GLY A 166 -22.40 -4.39 42.92
CA GLY A 166 -23.65 -4.16 43.64
C GLY A 166 -23.89 -5.27 44.69
N THR A 167 -23.35 -5.08 45.88
CA THR A 167 -23.70 -5.94 47.03
C THR A 167 -25.01 -5.42 47.64
N ARG A 168 -26.09 -6.14 47.45
CA ARG A 168 -27.32 -5.99 48.23
C ARG A 168 -27.21 -6.88 49.45
N SER A 169 -27.06 -6.29 50.61
CA SER A 169 -27.29 -6.93 51.90
C SER A 169 -28.70 -6.61 52.35
N SER A 170 -29.48 -7.66 52.61
CA SER A 170 -30.80 -7.59 53.27
C SER A 170 -30.63 -7.84 54.75
N ALA A 171 -31.25 -7.02 55.54
CA ALA A 171 -31.75 -7.33 56.89
C ALA A 171 -33.06 -6.57 57.10
#